data_87d967a21be48faaf27b4ebf2a9b3092
#
_entry.id   87d967a21be48faaf27b4ebf2a9b3092
#
_cell.length_a   1.000
_cell.length_b   1.000
_cell.length_c   1.000
_cell.angle_alpha   90.00
_cell.angle_beta   90.00
_cell.angle_gamma   90.00
#
_symmetry.space_group_name_H-M   'P 1'
#
loop_
_entity.id
_entity.type
_entity.pdbx_description
1 polymer ?
#
loop_
_entity_poly.entity_id
_entity_poly.type
_entity_poly.pdbx_seq_one_letter_code
_entity_poly.pdbx_strand_id
1 'polypeptide(L)'
;MRSELIIENTGLTGIIPYMYFRYYQAPVASTDLRVEPIVKHHPDFEKFIHGKMYDSLIFQQAFWKEMAMLFDGPKIIDLCDPDWLKYEFDFVELGHHVHAITCSSAELRDLVQRYIPNKIVEHVPDRFDFSLFPKPHGLHHGKAKKAVWFGYTHNAHETLPQLAPRIKEYGLELLIIANEPYSQEDEILALNPSFVKYEHDSCRQLISESDILLNPRSNRAYFRYKSNNKSVIAWKLGVPVAVTGDDIARLMDPDERNREIEKYAFVEKEYDIAKSAQQYRDIIRRIKDL
;
A
#
# COMPACT_ATOMS: atom_id res chain seq x y z
N MET A 1 -15.95 23.67 25.23
CA MET A 1 -15.19 23.04 26.32
C MET A 1 -13.92 22.50 25.68
N ARG A 2 -12.80 23.17 25.88
CA ARG A 2 -11.46 22.65 25.50
C ARG A 2 -11.10 21.64 26.58
N SER A 3 -11.19 20.36 26.29
CA SER A 3 -10.57 19.33 27.13
C SER A 3 -9.07 19.46 26.91
N GLU A 4 -8.38 20.01 27.88
CA GLU A 4 -6.92 19.95 27.96
C GLU A 4 -6.51 18.49 28.02
N LEU A 5 -5.99 17.95 26.92
CA LEU A 5 -5.25 16.69 26.93
C LEU A 5 -3.88 17.00 27.53
N ILE A 6 -3.78 17.03 28.86
CA ILE A 6 -2.49 17.01 29.54
C ILE A 6 -1.99 15.55 29.42
N ILE A 7 -1.10 15.31 28.49
CA ILE A 7 -0.37 14.04 28.39
C ILE A 7 0.91 14.21 29.20
N GLU A 8 0.85 13.91 30.48
CA GLU A 8 2.05 13.80 31.29
C GLU A 8 2.88 12.59 30.80
N ASN A 9 4.14 12.84 30.50
CA ASN A 9 5.08 11.84 30.00
C ASN A 9 5.53 10.95 31.16
N THR A 10 4.87 9.82 31.39
CA THR A 10 5.19 8.86 32.45
C THR A 10 6.04 7.69 31.98
N GLY A 11 6.83 7.82 30.94
CA GLY A 11 7.97 6.97 30.58
C GLY A 11 7.84 5.43 30.74
N LEU A 12 6.69 4.81 30.46
CA LEU A 12 6.41 3.50 31.05
C LEU A 12 6.07 2.34 30.11
N THR A 13 5.90 2.49 28.80
CA THR A 13 5.38 1.32 28.09
C THR A 13 6.24 0.74 26.97
N GLY A 14 7.15 1.49 26.37
CA GLY A 14 7.82 1.01 25.16
C GLY A 14 6.86 0.67 24.01
N ILE A 15 5.55 0.84 24.22
CA ILE A 15 4.50 0.59 23.26
C ILE A 15 4.38 1.78 22.29
N ILE A 16 4.35 1.49 21.02
CA ILE A 16 4.24 2.46 19.94
C ILE A 16 2.80 2.40 19.39
N PRO A 17 1.95 3.39 19.69
CA PRO A 17 0.60 3.43 19.17
C PRO A 17 0.57 3.91 17.73
N TYR A 18 -0.30 3.30 16.95
CA TYR A 18 -0.55 3.66 15.57
C TYR A 18 -1.96 4.22 15.45
N MET A 19 -2.06 5.55 15.26
CA MET A 19 -3.32 6.24 14.99
C MET A 19 -3.62 6.13 13.50
N TYR A 20 -4.74 5.52 13.16
CA TYR A 20 -5.10 5.22 11.78
C TYR A 20 -6.33 6.01 11.33
N PHE A 21 -6.37 6.28 10.02
CA PHE A 21 -7.46 6.99 9.39
C PHE A 21 -8.64 6.07 9.09
N ARG A 22 -9.87 6.55 9.36
CA ARG A 22 -11.12 5.86 9.01
C ARG A 22 -11.96 6.73 8.10
N TYR A 23 -12.57 6.10 7.10
CA TYR A 23 -13.57 6.73 6.27
C TYR A 23 -14.94 6.09 6.56
N TYR A 24 -15.93 6.88 6.97
CA TYR A 24 -17.26 6.39 7.38
C TYR A 24 -17.22 5.18 8.34
N GLN A 25 -16.47 5.28 9.41
CA GLN A 25 -16.31 4.23 10.44
C GLN A 25 -15.58 2.94 10.00
N ALA A 26 -15.19 2.82 8.72
CA ALA A 26 -14.36 1.71 8.25
C ALA A 26 -12.90 2.14 8.06
N PRO A 27 -11.92 1.27 8.33
CA PRO A 27 -10.54 1.54 8.00
C PRO A 27 -10.38 1.67 6.48
N VAL A 28 -9.43 2.50 6.04
CA VAL A 28 -9.04 2.58 4.63
C VAL A 28 -8.07 1.44 4.29
N ALA A 29 -7.92 1.11 3.00
CA ALA A 29 -7.06 0.01 2.55
C ALA A 29 -5.62 0.10 3.07
N SER A 30 -5.07 1.30 3.23
CA SER A 30 -3.74 1.50 3.83
C SER A 30 -3.67 1.09 5.30
N THR A 31 -4.77 1.11 6.05
CA THR A 31 -4.84 0.60 7.42
C THR A 31 -4.61 -0.91 7.43
N ASP A 32 -5.28 -1.64 6.53
CA ASP A 32 -5.14 -3.10 6.40
C ASP A 32 -3.75 -3.52 5.91
N LEU A 33 -3.07 -2.65 5.15
CA LEU A 33 -1.74 -2.92 4.61
C LEU A 33 -0.59 -2.55 5.55
N ARG A 34 -0.76 -1.54 6.40
CA ARG A 34 0.33 -0.96 7.19
C ARG A 34 0.09 -1.04 8.70
N VAL A 35 -1.09 -0.71 9.17
CA VAL A 35 -1.38 -0.66 10.62
C VAL A 35 -1.68 -2.06 11.17
N GLU A 36 -2.66 -2.73 10.60
CA GLU A 36 -3.11 -4.04 11.10
C GLU A 36 -2.00 -5.10 11.15
N PRO A 37 -1.18 -5.27 10.09
CA PRO A 37 -0.12 -6.27 10.12
C PRO A 37 0.93 -5.99 11.21
N ILE A 38 1.33 -4.72 11.40
CA ILE A 38 2.31 -4.36 12.41
C ILE A 38 1.76 -4.62 13.81
N VAL A 39 0.57 -4.13 14.10
CA VAL A 39 -0.07 -4.28 15.42
C VAL A 39 -0.32 -5.75 15.76
N LYS A 40 -0.69 -6.56 14.77
CA LYS A 40 -0.94 -7.99 14.97
C LYS A 40 0.33 -8.79 15.27
N HIS A 41 1.45 -8.42 14.65
CA HIS A 41 2.69 -9.22 14.70
C HIS A 41 3.71 -8.74 15.71
N HIS A 42 3.58 -7.52 16.23
CA HIS A 42 4.57 -6.96 17.14
C HIS A 42 3.95 -6.43 18.43
N PRO A 43 4.31 -7.01 19.59
CA PRO A 43 3.73 -6.62 20.89
C PRO A 43 4.06 -5.17 21.28
N ASP A 44 5.09 -4.59 20.68
CA ASP A 44 5.47 -3.18 20.96
C ASP A 44 4.54 -2.18 20.25
N PHE A 45 3.64 -2.65 19.37
CA PHE A 45 2.72 -1.79 18.63
C PHE A 45 1.28 -2.09 19.02
N GLU A 46 0.48 -1.04 19.09
CA GLU A 46 -0.98 -1.19 19.25
C GLU A 46 -1.72 -0.12 18.45
N LYS A 47 -3.02 -0.30 18.27
CA LYS A 47 -3.89 0.77 17.78
C LYS A 47 -4.03 1.83 18.87
N PHE A 48 -3.99 3.11 18.48
CA PHE A 48 -4.19 4.20 19.40
C PHE A 48 -5.50 4.06 20.18
N ILE A 49 -5.42 4.17 21.50
CA ILE A 49 -6.55 4.12 22.43
C ILE A 49 -6.69 5.50 23.09
N HIS A 50 -7.83 6.15 22.88
CA HIS A 50 -8.09 7.44 23.49
C HIS A 50 -8.03 7.36 25.04
N GLY A 51 -7.35 8.34 25.65
CA GLY A 51 -7.18 8.40 27.12
C GLY A 51 -6.04 7.54 27.65
N LYS A 52 -5.38 6.73 26.81
CA LYS A 52 -4.13 6.04 27.19
C LYS A 52 -2.93 6.95 26.91
N MET A 53 -1.97 6.94 27.83
CA MET A 53 -0.74 7.73 27.71
C MET A 53 0.30 6.98 26.90
N TYR A 54 1.04 7.71 26.06
CA TYR A 54 2.05 7.17 25.17
C TYR A 54 3.29 8.06 25.16
N ASP A 55 4.45 7.45 24.96
CA ASP A 55 5.73 8.16 24.83
C ASP A 55 6.13 8.46 23.38
N SER A 56 5.39 7.95 22.41
CA SER A 56 5.56 8.22 20.97
C SER A 56 4.26 7.96 20.22
N LEU A 57 4.09 8.50 19.02
CA LEU A 57 2.91 8.25 18.16
C LEU A 57 3.30 8.09 16.69
N ILE A 58 2.61 7.17 15.99
CA ILE A 58 2.61 7.10 14.53
C ILE A 58 1.23 7.48 14.04
N PHE A 59 1.16 8.47 13.15
CA PHE A 59 -0.07 8.93 12.52
C PHE A 59 -0.13 8.43 11.08
N GLN A 60 -1.13 7.64 10.77
CA GLN A 60 -1.37 7.21 9.40
C GLN A 60 -1.98 8.34 8.57
N GLN A 61 -1.39 8.64 7.40
CA GLN A 61 -1.81 9.70 6.49
C GLN A 61 -1.59 11.13 7.05
N ALA A 62 -1.82 12.12 6.20
CA ALA A 62 -1.50 13.52 6.51
C ALA A 62 -2.65 14.31 7.17
N PHE A 63 -3.67 13.64 7.71
CA PHE A 63 -4.90 14.31 8.20
C PHE A 63 -4.92 14.62 9.70
N TRP A 64 -3.79 14.49 10.41
CA TRP A 64 -3.70 14.53 11.87
C TRP A 64 -3.02 15.78 12.41
N LYS A 65 -3.12 16.92 11.71
CA LYS A 65 -2.40 18.15 12.07
C LYS A 65 -2.66 18.57 13.51
N GLU A 66 -3.93 18.67 13.93
CA GLU A 66 -4.29 19.11 15.27
C GLU A 66 -3.74 18.16 16.35
N MET A 67 -3.85 16.84 16.11
CA MET A 67 -3.31 15.85 17.04
C MET A 67 -1.77 15.87 17.09
N ALA A 68 -1.13 16.06 15.93
CA ALA A 68 0.33 16.19 15.88
C ALA A 68 0.83 17.44 16.60
N MET A 69 0.05 18.52 16.63
CA MET A 69 0.36 19.74 17.40
C MET A 69 0.20 19.56 18.91
N LEU A 70 -0.77 18.74 19.33
CA LEU A 70 -1.10 18.55 20.76
C LEU A 70 -0.22 17.50 21.47
N PHE A 71 0.44 16.65 20.73
CA PHE A 71 1.30 15.61 21.29
C PHE A 71 2.76 16.04 21.32
N ASP A 72 3.38 16.05 22.52
CA ASP A 72 4.76 16.55 22.70
C ASP A 72 5.85 15.49 22.48
N GLY A 73 5.51 14.20 22.55
CA GLY A 73 6.46 13.09 22.38
C GLY A 73 6.95 12.90 20.93
N PRO A 74 7.88 11.97 20.70
CA PRO A 74 8.28 11.52 19.37
C PRO A 74 7.10 11.15 18.50
N LYS A 75 7.02 11.73 17.31
CA LYS A 75 5.91 11.57 16.40
C LYS A 75 6.36 11.41 14.96
N ILE A 76 5.72 10.43 14.31
CA ILE A 76 5.95 10.06 12.91
C ILE A 76 4.65 10.24 12.15
N ILE A 77 4.69 10.80 10.94
CA ILE A 77 3.61 10.65 9.97
C ILE A 77 3.98 9.57 8.97
N ASP A 78 3.08 8.61 8.77
CA ASP A 78 3.23 7.50 7.84
C ASP A 78 2.36 7.72 6.60
N LEU A 79 2.98 8.05 5.49
CA LEU A 79 2.33 8.42 4.23
C LEU A 79 2.26 7.24 3.27
N CYS A 80 1.06 6.97 2.77
CA CYS A 80 0.84 6.01 1.67
C CYS A 80 0.72 6.71 0.32
N ASP A 81 0.19 7.91 0.31
CA ASP A 81 -0.14 8.69 -0.87
C ASP A 81 0.22 10.17 -0.64
N PRO A 82 0.50 10.95 -1.69
CA PRO A 82 0.72 12.40 -1.61
C PRO A 82 -0.62 13.15 -1.55
N ASP A 83 -1.36 12.99 -0.46
CA ASP A 83 -2.73 13.51 -0.32
C ASP A 83 -2.84 15.04 -0.52
N TRP A 84 -1.78 15.79 -0.21
CA TRP A 84 -1.73 17.25 -0.45
C TRP A 84 -1.72 17.63 -1.93
N LEU A 85 -1.43 16.70 -2.84
CA LEU A 85 -1.60 16.93 -4.28
C LEU A 85 -3.05 16.77 -4.75
N LYS A 86 -3.91 16.21 -3.90
CA LYS A 86 -5.32 15.93 -4.18
C LYS A 86 -6.26 16.79 -3.36
N TYR A 87 -5.87 17.08 -2.13
CA TYR A 87 -6.66 17.85 -1.18
C TYR A 87 -5.89 19.11 -0.78
N GLU A 88 -6.60 20.23 -0.61
CA GLU A 88 -6.01 21.49 -0.19
C GLU A 88 -5.67 21.44 1.32
N PHE A 89 -4.41 21.20 1.65
CA PHE A 89 -3.87 21.41 2.99
C PHE A 89 -2.38 21.69 2.94
N ASP A 90 -1.88 22.40 3.93
CA ASP A 90 -0.46 22.75 4.04
C ASP A 90 0.35 21.60 4.63
N PHE A 91 0.92 20.80 3.73
CA PHE A 91 1.77 19.67 4.08
C PHE A 91 3.09 20.11 4.74
N VAL A 92 3.63 21.27 4.34
CA VAL A 92 4.88 21.82 4.91
C VAL A 92 4.65 22.21 6.36
N GLU A 93 3.54 22.87 6.66
CA GLU A 93 3.17 23.20 8.04
C GLU A 93 3.01 21.93 8.88
N LEU A 94 2.30 20.93 8.40
CA LEU A 94 2.19 19.64 9.09
C LEU A 94 3.57 19.02 9.37
N GLY A 95 4.48 19.08 8.41
CA GLY A 95 5.84 18.59 8.55
C GLY A 95 6.64 19.28 9.66
N HIS A 96 6.35 20.53 10.01
CA HIS A 96 6.98 21.21 11.14
C HIS A 96 6.58 20.65 12.50
N HIS A 97 5.39 20.07 12.61
CA HIS A 97 4.85 19.53 13.86
C HIS A 97 5.21 18.06 14.14
N VAL A 98 5.96 17.41 13.25
CA VAL A 98 6.40 16.01 13.44
C VAL A 98 7.93 15.91 13.43
N HIS A 99 8.44 14.80 13.96
CA HIS A 99 9.89 14.56 14.05
C HIS A 99 10.40 13.81 12.81
N ALA A 100 9.60 12.87 12.29
CA ALA A 100 9.94 12.10 11.12
C ALA A 100 8.71 11.84 10.25
N ILE A 101 8.97 11.49 8.98
CA ILE A 101 7.94 11.10 8.01
C ILE A 101 8.40 9.79 7.37
N THR A 102 7.50 8.82 7.28
CA THR A 102 7.71 7.58 6.53
C THR A 102 6.86 7.57 5.28
N CYS A 103 7.36 6.96 4.22
CA CYS A 103 6.72 6.93 2.91
C CYS A 103 6.67 5.51 2.35
N SER A 104 5.55 5.13 1.75
CA SER A 104 5.32 3.79 1.19
C SER A 104 6.09 3.51 -0.10
N SER A 105 6.62 4.53 -0.77
CA SER A 105 7.48 4.40 -1.96
C SER A 105 8.70 5.32 -1.88
N ALA A 106 9.76 4.96 -2.61
CA ALA A 106 10.96 5.77 -2.70
C ALA A 106 10.68 7.12 -3.39
N GLU A 107 9.82 7.12 -4.42
CA GLU A 107 9.42 8.31 -5.14
C GLU A 107 8.65 9.29 -4.24
N LEU A 108 7.80 8.76 -3.36
CA LEU A 108 7.08 9.58 -2.37
C LEU A 108 8.04 10.16 -1.35
N ARG A 109 8.99 9.36 -0.83
CA ARG A 109 10.05 9.83 0.05
C ARG A 109 10.83 10.99 -0.58
N ASP A 110 11.26 10.83 -1.83
CA ASP A 110 12.04 11.85 -2.54
C ASP A 110 11.22 13.13 -2.81
N LEU A 111 9.91 12.98 -3.03
CA LEU A 111 9.01 14.11 -3.11
C LEU A 111 8.93 14.84 -1.77
N VAL A 112 8.64 14.13 -0.69
CA VAL A 112 8.52 14.67 0.68
C VAL A 112 9.82 15.37 1.11
N GLN A 113 10.98 14.74 0.85
CA GLN A 113 12.28 15.31 1.21
C GLN A 113 12.55 16.67 0.53
N ARG A 114 12.00 16.90 -0.67
CA ARG A 114 12.08 18.22 -1.33
C ARG A 114 11.24 19.29 -0.65
N TYR A 115 10.07 18.91 -0.10
CA TYR A 115 9.21 19.82 0.65
C TYR A 115 9.77 20.15 2.04
N ILE A 116 10.42 19.17 2.68
CA ILE A 116 10.84 19.25 4.07
C ILE A 116 12.28 18.70 4.20
N PRO A 117 13.29 19.45 3.68
CA PRO A 117 14.67 18.95 3.54
C PRO A 117 15.37 18.65 4.87
N ASN A 118 14.96 19.30 5.97
CA ASN A 118 15.61 19.18 7.27
C ASN A 118 14.98 18.16 8.21
N LYS A 119 14.06 17.32 7.72
CA LYS A 119 13.41 16.27 8.52
C LYS A 119 13.96 14.88 8.19
N ILE A 120 13.81 13.96 9.14
CA ILE A 120 14.01 12.54 8.87
C ILE A 120 12.87 12.07 7.95
N VAL A 121 13.20 11.69 6.72
CA VAL A 121 12.23 11.12 5.77
C VAL A 121 12.74 9.75 5.32
N GLU A 122 11.99 8.71 5.64
CA GLU A 122 12.39 7.31 5.42
C GLU A 122 11.42 6.58 4.48
N HIS A 123 11.96 5.73 3.64
CA HIS A 123 11.16 4.78 2.87
C HIS A 123 10.86 3.54 3.70
N VAL A 124 9.60 3.36 4.08
CA VAL A 124 9.07 2.15 4.72
C VAL A 124 8.02 1.55 3.77
N PRO A 125 8.39 0.61 2.90
CA PRO A 125 7.47 0.04 1.91
C PRO A 125 6.32 -0.71 2.57
N ASP A 126 5.23 -0.92 1.82
CA ASP A 126 4.17 -1.82 2.22
C ASP A 126 4.73 -3.24 2.31
N ARG A 127 4.64 -3.85 3.50
CA ARG A 127 5.12 -5.18 3.80
C ARG A 127 4.00 -6.06 4.33
N PHE A 128 4.18 -7.36 4.23
CA PHE A 128 3.11 -8.32 4.42
C PHE A 128 3.50 -9.43 5.40
N ASP A 129 2.49 -9.93 6.10
CA ASP A 129 2.57 -11.24 6.74
C ASP A 129 2.33 -12.32 5.69
N PHE A 130 3.40 -12.87 5.18
CA PHE A 130 3.33 -13.90 4.15
C PHE A 130 2.82 -15.25 4.66
N SER A 131 2.71 -15.46 5.96
CA SER A 131 2.08 -16.67 6.52
C SER A 131 0.59 -16.76 6.22
N LEU A 132 -0.04 -15.62 5.90
CA LEU A 132 -1.45 -15.50 5.52
C LEU A 132 -1.70 -15.67 4.01
N PHE A 133 -0.65 -15.90 3.22
CA PHE A 133 -0.79 -16.04 1.77
C PHE A 133 -1.10 -17.48 1.39
N PRO A 134 -1.97 -17.73 0.39
CA PRO A 134 -2.17 -19.07 -0.14
C PRO A 134 -0.89 -19.58 -0.80
N LYS A 135 -0.88 -20.85 -1.15
CA LYS A 135 0.21 -21.45 -1.91
C LYS A 135 0.40 -20.71 -3.23
N PRO A 136 1.64 -20.33 -3.58
CA PRO A 136 1.93 -19.66 -4.84
C PRO A 136 1.49 -20.52 -6.05
N HIS A 137 1.19 -19.81 -7.16
CA HIS A 137 1.04 -20.45 -8.46
C HIS A 137 2.28 -21.33 -8.75
N GLY A 138 2.07 -22.51 -9.32
CA GLY A 138 3.18 -23.35 -9.76
C GLY A 138 3.85 -22.81 -11.01
N LEU A 139 4.62 -23.65 -11.69
CA LEU A 139 5.20 -23.28 -12.99
C LEU A 139 4.08 -22.98 -14.00
N HIS A 140 4.26 -21.88 -14.72
CA HIS A 140 3.37 -21.52 -15.81
C HIS A 140 3.60 -22.40 -17.03
N HIS A 141 2.52 -22.88 -17.64
CA HIS A 141 2.53 -23.72 -18.84
C HIS A 141 1.60 -23.17 -19.92
N GLY A 142 2.01 -23.31 -21.17
CA GLY A 142 1.20 -22.86 -22.31
C GLY A 142 0.98 -21.33 -22.33
N LYS A 143 0.14 -20.87 -23.23
CA LYS A 143 -0.21 -19.44 -23.32
C LYS A 143 -1.05 -18.99 -22.13
N ALA A 144 -0.87 -17.75 -21.70
CA ALA A 144 -1.73 -17.13 -20.68
C ALA A 144 -3.19 -17.09 -21.17
N LYS A 145 -4.12 -17.33 -20.27
CA LYS A 145 -5.55 -17.32 -20.53
C LYS A 145 -6.29 -16.33 -19.65
N LYS A 146 -5.88 -16.16 -18.40
CA LYS A 146 -6.58 -15.38 -17.38
C LYS A 146 -5.72 -14.21 -16.88
N ALA A 147 -6.25 -13.01 -17.03
CA ALA A 147 -5.68 -11.81 -16.45
C ALA A 147 -6.55 -11.32 -15.28
N VAL A 148 -5.93 -10.88 -14.19
CA VAL A 148 -6.63 -10.34 -13.02
C VAL A 148 -6.19 -8.90 -12.75
N TRP A 149 -7.15 -8.08 -12.35
CA TRP A 149 -6.92 -6.76 -11.78
C TRP A 149 -7.66 -6.66 -10.45
N PHE A 150 -7.06 -5.97 -9.42
CA PHE A 150 -7.77 -5.72 -8.17
C PHE A 150 -7.55 -4.30 -7.66
N GLY A 151 -8.52 -3.77 -6.93
CA GLY A 151 -8.44 -2.44 -6.31
C GLY A 151 -9.79 -1.74 -6.24
N TYR A 152 -9.77 -0.42 -6.04
CA TYR A 152 -10.99 0.37 -6.09
C TYR A 152 -11.44 0.58 -7.55
N THR A 153 -12.74 0.44 -7.82
CA THR A 153 -13.33 0.52 -9.17
C THR A 153 -12.96 1.81 -9.90
N HIS A 154 -12.93 2.95 -9.21
CA HIS A 154 -12.53 4.22 -9.83
C HIS A 154 -11.08 4.20 -10.37
N ASN A 155 -10.17 3.43 -9.74
CA ASN A 155 -8.82 3.24 -10.29
C ASN A 155 -8.82 2.31 -11.52
N ALA A 156 -9.75 1.34 -11.57
CA ALA A 156 -9.92 0.50 -12.76
C ALA A 156 -10.35 1.34 -13.98
N HIS A 157 -11.36 2.21 -13.78
CA HIS A 157 -11.84 3.13 -14.82
C HIS A 157 -10.72 4.01 -15.39
N GLU A 158 -9.77 4.42 -14.55
CA GLU A 158 -8.68 5.29 -14.97
C GLU A 158 -7.53 4.53 -15.64
N THR A 159 -7.28 3.28 -15.24
CA THR A 159 -6.03 2.61 -15.62
C THR A 159 -6.19 1.43 -16.57
N LEU A 160 -7.31 0.69 -16.53
CA LEU A 160 -7.49 -0.49 -17.36
C LEU A 160 -7.70 -0.20 -18.87
N PRO A 161 -8.39 0.87 -19.29
CA PRO A 161 -8.70 1.08 -20.71
C PRO A 161 -7.47 1.06 -21.62
N GLN A 162 -6.31 1.53 -21.15
CA GLN A 162 -5.07 1.50 -21.92
C GLN A 162 -4.57 0.09 -22.27
N LEU A 163 -5.03 -0.95 -21.55
CA LEU A 163 -4.66 -2.35 -21.79
C LEU A 163 -5.70 -3.13 -22.59
N ALA A 164 -6.91 -2.59 -22.78
CA ALA A 164 -8.01 -3.26 -23.44
C ALA A 164 -7.66 -3.81 -24.85
N PRO A 165 -6.94 -3.07 -25.72
CA PRO A 165 -6.57 -3.59 -27.03
C PRO A 165 -5.76 -4.87 -26.97
N ARG A 166 -4.80 -4.97 -26.04
CA ARG A 166 -3.96 -6.16 -25.88
C ARG A 166 -4.69 -7.33 -25.22
N ILE A 167 -5.55 -7.05 -24.23
CA ILE A 167 -6.42 -8.07 -23.61
C ILE A 167 -7.29 -8.71 -24.70
N LYS A 168 -7.89 -7.90 -25.56
CA LYS A 168 -8.72 -8.35 -26.69
C LYS A 168 -7.92 -9.14 -27.71
N GLU A 169 -6.77 -8.62 -28.14
CA GLU A 169 -5.89 -9.23 -29.14
C GLU A 169 -5.48 -10.66 -28.75
N TYR A 170 -5.14 -10.86 -27.48
CA TYR A 170 -4.71 -12.16 -26.98
C TYR A 170 -5.84 -13.04 -26.44
N GLY A 171 -7.08 -12.54 -26.43
CA GLY A 171 -8.25 -13.29 -25.95
C GLY A 171 -8.18 -13.65 -24.46
N LEU A 172 -7.60 -12.78 -23.65
CA LEU A 172 -7.49 -13.01 -22.21
C LEU A 172 -8.84 -12.84 -21.53
N GLU A 173 -9.20 -13.78 -20.69
CA GLU A 173 -10.31 -13.64 -19.74
C GLU A 173 -9.91 -12.62 -18.66
N LEU A 174 -10.69 -11.54 -18.53
CA LEU A 174 -10.42 -10.50 -17.56
C LEU A 174 -11.27 -10.70 -16.30
N LEU A 175 -10.61 -10.86 -15.15
CA LEU A 175 -11.21 -10.83 -13.83
C LEU A 175 -10.92 -9.49 -13.15
N ILE A 176 -11.99 -8.79 -12.71
CA ILE A 176 -11.88 -7.56 -11.91
C ILE A 176 -12.34 -7.85 -10.48
N ILE A 177 -11.44 -7.66 -9.51
CA ILE A 177 -11.72 -7.79 -8.08
C ILE A 177 -11.75 -6.39 -7.48
N ALA A 178 -12.95 -5.89 -7.14
CA ALA A 178 -13.12 -4.49 -6.72
C ALA A 178 -14.23 -4.31 -5.68
N ASN A 179 -14.34 -3.10 -5.13
CA ASN A 179 -15.41 -2.74 -4.20
C ASN A 179 -16.80 -2.71 -4.87
N GLU A 180 -16.84 -2.41 -6.18
CA GLU A 180 -18.05 -2.31 -6.99
C GLU A 180 -17.80 -2.84 -8.40
N PRO A 181 -18.83 -3.30 -9.14
CA PRO A 181 -18.70 -3.73 -10.53
C PRO A 181 -18.13 -2.61 -11.42
N TYR A 182 -17.39 -3.02 -12.44
CA TYR A 182 -16.95 -2.10 -13.50
C TYR A 182 -18.16 -1.65 -14.31
N SER A 183 -18.36 -0.34 -14.43
CA SER A 183 -19.58 0.25 -15.02
C SER A 183 -19.32 1.33 -16.08
N GLN A 184 -18.06 1.66 -16.37
CA GLN A 184 -17.73 2.62 -17.40
C GLN A 184 -17.97 2.00 -18.79
N GLU A 185 -18.77 2.65 -19.61
CA GLU A 185 -19.05 2.22 -21.00
C GLU A 185 -17.83 2.49 -21.88
N ASP A 186 -16.91 1.54 -21.93
CA ASP A 186 -15.68 1.61 -22.69
C ASP A 186 -15.24 0.22 -23.22
N GLU A 187 -14.03 0.15 -23.76
CA GLU A 187 -13.46 -1.07 -24.32
C GLU A 187 -13.28 -2.19 -23.26
N ILE A 188 -13.13 -1.86 -22.00
CA ILE A 188 -13.03 -2.86 -20.91
C ILE A 188 -14.38 -3.53 -20.67
N LEU A 189 -15.46 -2.75 -20.58
CA LEU A 189 -16.80 -3.32 -20.43
C LEU A 189 -17.18 -4.20 -21.65
N ALA A 190 -16.73 -3.79 -22.85
CA ALA A 190 -16.93 -4.57 -24.07
C ALA A 190 -16.20 -5.93 -24.09
N LEU A 191 -15.19 -6.14 -23.22
CA LEU A 191 -14.54 -7.43 -23.02
C LEU A 191 -15.38 -8.39 -22.16
N ASN A 192 -16.50 -7.94 -21.60
CA ASN A 192 -17.36 -8.70 -20.68
C ASN A 192 -16.57 -9.27 -19.48
N PRO A 193 -15.90 -8.44 -18.67
CA PRO A 193 -15.07 -8.89 -17.60
C PRO A 193 -15.89 -9.58 -16.50
N SER A 194 -15.34 -10.65 -15.91
CA SER A 194 -15.89 -11.23 -14.70
C SER A 194 -15.63 -10.28 -13.51
N PHE A 195 -16.58 -10.18 -12.61
CA PHE A 195 -16.48 -9.36 -11.40
C PHE A 195 -16.57 -10.21 -10.13
N VAL A 196 -15.69 -9.91 -9.17
CA VAL A 196 -15.78 -10.43 -7.80
C VAL A 196 -15.63 -9.25 -6.84
N LYS A 197 -16.50 -9.16 -5.83
CA LYS A 197 -16.36 -8.18 -4.77
C LYS A 197 -15.09 -8.44 -3.97
N TYR A 198 -14.32 -7.39 -3.72
CA TYR A 198 -13.08 -7.50 -2.96
C TYR A 198 -13.32 -8.01 -1.54
N GLU A 199 -12.67 -9.10 -1.20
CA GLU A 199 -12.51 -9.63 0.15
C GLU A 199 -11.05 -10.06 0.31
N HIS A 200 -10.46 -9.77 1.46
CA HIS A 200 -9.02 -9.87 1.65
C HIS A 200 -8.44 -11.26 1.35
N ASP A 201 -9.08 -12.31 1.86
CA ASP A 201 -8.56 -13.69 1.72
C ASP A 201 -8.86 -14.27 0.34
N SER A 202 -10.09 -14.12 -0.15
CA SER A 202 -10.48 -14.62 -1.47
C SER A 202 -9.76 -13.92 -2.61
N CYS A 203 -9.41 -12.64 -2.44
CA CYS A 203 -8.65 -11.88 -3.44
C CYS A 203 -7.29 -12.54 -3.71
N ARG A 204 -6.55 -12.93 -2.68
CA ARG A 204 -5.23 -13.57 -2.83
C ARG A 204 -5.33 -14.93 -3.53
N GLN A 205 -6.35 -15.70 -3.19
CA GLN A 205 -6.61 -16.99 -3.86
C GLN A 205 -6.88 -16.79 -5.35
N LEU A 206 -7.78 -15.87 -5.70
CA LEU A 206 -8.13 -15.57 -7.09
C LEU A 206 -6.94 -15.04 -7.90
N ILE A 207 -6.05 -14.25 -7.28
CA ILE A 207 -4.81 -13.82 -7.92
C ILE A 207 -3.92 -15.05 -8.20
N SER A 208 -3.72 -15.94 -7.23
CA SER A 208 -2.88 -17.14 -7.42
C SER A 208 -3.39 -18.12 -8.48
N GLU A 209 -4.65 -18.02 -8.87
CA GLU A 209 -5.30 -18.81 -9.93
C GLU A 209 -5.27 -18.13 -11.30
N SER A 210 -4.58 -17.00 -11.41
CA SER A 210 -4.49 -16.21 -12.65
C SER A 210 -3.10 -16.29 -13.27
N ASP A 211 -3.00 -16.10 -14.57
CA ASP A 211 -1.73 -16.16 -15.30
C ASP A 211 -0.94 -14.85 -15.25
N ILE A 212 -1.65 -13.71 -15.20
CA ILE A 212 -1.06 -12.37 -15.26
C ILE A 212 -1.84 -11.43 -14.35
N LEU A 213 -1.15 -10.66 -13.48
CA LEU A 213 -1.73 -9.51 -12.80
C LEU A 213 -1.58 -8.26 -13.66
N LEU A 214 -2.66 -7.53 -13.87
CA LEU A 214 -2.64 -6.21 -14.50
C LEU A 214 -2.46 -5.12 -13.45
N ASN A 215 -1.38 -4.33 -13.56
CA ASN A 215 -1.11 -3.19 -12.67
C ASN A 215 -0.71 -1.94 -13.44
N PRO A 216 -1.54 -1.50 -14.41
CA PRO A 216 -1.26 -0.29 -15.17
C PRO A 216 -1.24 0.95 -14.27
N ARG A 217 -0.42 1.94 -14.63
CA ARG A 217 -0.33 3.22 -13.95
C ARG A 217 -0.95 4.30 -14.82
N SER A 218 -1.70 5.20 -14.20
CA SER A 218 -2.17 6.41 -14.86
C SER A 218 -1.00 7.40 -15.07
N ASN A 219 -1.07 8.21 -16.10
CA ASN A 219 -0.12 9.29 -16.37
C ASN A 219 -0.25 10.47 -15.40
N ARG A 220 -1.26 10.50 -14.54
CA ARG A 220 -1.41 11.55 -13.54
C ARG A 220 -0.27 11.49 -12.52
N ALA A 221 0.28 12.64 -12.17
CA ALA A 221 1.42 12.78 -11.27
C ALA A 221 1.24 12.00 -9.95
N TYR A 222 0.01 11.96 -9.41
CA TYR A 222 -0.33 11.23 -8.20
C TYR A 222 0.02 9.73 -8.25
N PHE A 223 -0.21 9.06 -9.37
CA PHE A 223 0.05 7.62 -9.52
C PHE A 223 1.54 7.26 -9.50
N ARG A 224 2.40 8.21 -9.84
CA ARG A 224 3.86 8.02 -9.80
C ARG A 224 4.36 7.67 -8.40
N TYR A 225 3.70 8.19 -7.37
CA TYR A 225 4.12 8.07 -5.99
C TYR A 225 3.49 6.90 -5.23
N LYS A 226 2.57 6.16 -5.86
CA LYS A 226 1.93 5.00 -5.24
C LYS A 226 2.93 3.87 -5.01
N SER A 227 2.71 3.12 -3.93
CA SER A 227 3.49 1.93 -3.63
C SER A 227 3.33 0.83 -4.69
N ASN A 228 4.19 -0.16 -4.64
CA ASN A 228 4.16 -1.33 -5.51
C ASN A 228 3.45 -2.55 -4.87
N ASN A 229 2.61 -2.33 -3.86
CA ASN A 229 1.98 -3.38 -3.06
C ASN A 229 1.27 -4.46 -3.91
N LYS A 230 0.56 -4.07 -4.96
CA LYS A 230 -0.10 -5.03 -5.86
C LYS A 230 0.89 -5.96 -6.55
N SER A 231 2.01 -5.42 -7.00
CA SER A 231 3.06 -6.21 -7.64
C SER A 231 3.72 -7.16 -6.65
N VAL A 232 3.99 -6.70 -5.43
CA VAL A 232 4.56 -7.53 -4.36
C VAL A 232 3.64 -8.71 -4.02
N ILE A 233 2.34 -8.46 -3.90
CA ILE A 233 1.34 -9.51 -3.68
C ILE A 233 1.38 -10.54 -4.82
N ALA A 234 1.35 -10.08 -6.07
CA ALA A 234 1.35 -10.96 -7.23
C ALA A 234 2.63 -11.82 -7.32
N TRP A 235 3.79 -11.20 -7.17
CA TRP A 235 5.08 -11.92 -7.21
C TRP A 235 5.19 -12.97 -6.11
N LYS A 236 4.73 -12.64 -4.87
CA LYS A 236 4.68 -13.63 -3.79
C LYS A 236 3.74 -14.79 -4.12
N LEU A 237 2.67 -14.54 -4.85
CA LEU A 237 1.71 -15.56 -5.29
C LEU A 237 2.17 -16.30 -6.56
N GLY A 238 3.35 -16.01 -7.09
CA GLY A 238 3.87 -16.64 -8.29
C GLY A 238 3.19 -16.15 -9.58
N VAL A 239 2.63 -14.93 -9.57
CA VAL A 239 1.92 -14.34 -10.70
C VAL A 239 2.70 -13.14 -11.24
N PRO A 240 3.13 -13.15 -12.51
CA PRO A 240 3.85 -12.04 -13.14
C PRO A 240 2.94 -10.84 -13.35
N VAL A 241 3.55 -9.65 -13.47
CA VAL A 241 2.85 -8.37 -13.50
C VAL A 241 3.00 -7.68 -14.85
N ALA A 242 1.89 -7.35 -15.50
CA ALA A 242 1.85 -6.50 -16.68
C ALA A 242 1.46 -5.06 -16.28
N VAL A 243 2.32 -4.10 -16.63
CA VAL A 243 2.09 -2.66 -16.44
C VAL A 243 1.66 -2.01 -17.75
N THR A 244 2.16 -2.52 -18.86
CA THR A 244 1.91 -2.04 -20.22
C THR A 244 1.31 -3.12 -21.13
N GLY A 245 0.83 -2.72 -22.30
CA GLY A 245 0.40 -3.67 -23.31
C GLY A 245 1.53 -4.57 -23.84
N ASP A 246 2.75 -4.07 -23.87
CA ASP A 246 3.92 -4.86 -24.29
C ASP A 246 4.31 -5.90 -23.23
N ASP A 247 4.09 -5.62 -21.94
CA ASP A 247 4.22 -6.64 -20.90
C ASP A 247 3.21 -7.77 -21.10
N ILE A 248 1.95 -7.47 -21.46
CA ILE A 248 0.96 -8.50 -21.79
C ILE A 248 1.47 -9.37 -22.94
N ALA A 249 1.95 -8.76 -24.02
CA ALA A 249 2.46 -9.48 -25.19
C ALA A 249 3.61 -10.44 -24.81
N ARG A 250 4.58 -9.96 -24.03
CA ARG A 250 5.71 -10.74 -23.53
C ARG A 250 5.24 -11.89 -22.63
N LEU A 251 4.35 -11.61 -21.71
CA LEU A 251 3.85 -12.57 -20.71
C LEU A 251 2.85 -13.61 -21.26
N MET A 252 2.51 -13.55 -22.54
CA MET A 252 1.82 -14.67 -23.20
C MET A 252 2.68 -15.93 -23.25
N ASP A 253 4.02 -15.78 -23.26
CA ASP A 253 4.98 -16.87 -23.21
C ASP A 253 5.14 -17.40 -21.76
N PRO A 254 4.96 -18.71 -21.51
CA PRO A 254 5.15 -19.29 -20.18
C PRO A 254 6.58 -19.16 -19.66
N ASP A 255 7.60 -19.20 -20.53
CA ASP A 255 9.00 -19.10 -20.10
C ASP A 255 9.29 -17.67 -19.62
N GLU A 256 8.69 -16.64 -20.23
CA GLU A 256 8.79 -15.26 -19.75
C GLU A 256 8.11 -15.08 -18.40
N ARG A 257 6.94 -15.71 -18.19
CA ARG A 257 6.27 -15.69 -16.89
C ARG A 257 7.12 -16.33 -15.79
N ASN A 258 7.64 -17.53 -16.04
CA ASN A 258 8.48 -18.24 -15.09
C ASN A 258 9.76 -17.45 -14.78
N ARG A 259 10.41 -16.89 -15.80
CA ARG A 259 11.60 -16.05 -15.64
C ARG A 259 11.34 -14.80 -14.81
N GLU A 260 10.18 -14.18 -14.97
CA GLU A 260 9.79 -13.02 -14.16
C GLU A 260 9.64 -13.40 -12.69
N ILE A 261 8.97 -14.52 -12.40
CA ILE A 261 8.79 -14.98 -11.01
C ILE A 261 10.13 -15.29 -10.34
N GLU A 262 11.05 -15.95 -11.04
CA GLU A 262 12.40 -16.19 -10.53
C GLU A 262 13.12 -14.88 -10.18
N LYS A 263 12.99 -13.86 -11.02
CA LYS A 263 13.58 -12.52 -10.79
C LYS A 263 13.09 -11.88 -9.49
N TYR A 264 11.88 -12.18 -9.05
CA TYR A 264 11.29 -11.62 -7.84
C TYR A 264 11.30 -12.56 -6.62
N ALA A 265 12.11 -13.62 -6.64
CA ALA A 265 12.27 -14.56 -5.51
C ALA A 265 12.69 -13.88 -4.20
N PHE A 266 13.29 -12.68 -4.26
CA PHE A 266 13.68 -11.90 -3.08
C PHE A 266 12.49 -11.29 -2.30
N VAL A 267 11.29 -11.27 -2.88
CA VAL A 267 10.12 -10.57 -2.32
C VAL A 267 9.82 -10.98 -0.89
N GLU A 268 9.86 -12.28 -0.58
CA GLU A 268 9.58 -12.79 0.76
C GLU A 268 10.56 -12.22 1.80
N LYS A 269 11.82 -12.12 1.46
CA LYS A 269 12.85 -11.58 2.35
C LYS A 269 12.73 -10.07 2.53
N GLU A 270 12.46 -9.31 1.46
CA GLU A 270 12.51 -7.84 1.50
C GLU A 270 11.20 -7.20 1.97
N TYR A 271 10.08 -7.90 1.75
CA TYR A 271 8.76 -7.37 2.06
C TYR A 271 8.09 -8.08 3.25
N ASP A 272 8.86 -8.72 4.12
CA ASP A 272 8.37 -9.27 5.39
C ASP A 272 8.02 -8.16 6.38
N ILE A 273 6.86 -8.28 7.03
CA ILE A 273 6.31 -7.27 7.95
C ILE A 273 7.23 -6.98 9.15
N ALA A 274 8.00 -7.96 9.58
CA ALA A 274 8.96 -7.79 10.68
C ALA A 274 9.95 -6.66 10.44
N LYS A 275 10.34 -6.44 9.18
CA LYS A 275 11.23 -5.33 8.80
C LYS A 275 10.60 -3.95 9.01
N SER A 276 9.29 -3.80 8.78
CA SER A 276 8.62 -2.52 9.01
C SER A 276 8.62 -2.14 10.49
N ALA A 277 8.28 -3.08 11.36
CA ALA A 277 8.30 -2.83 12.80
C ALA A 277 9.70 -2.44 13.30
N GLN A 278 10.74 -3.13 12.81
CA GLN A 278 12.12 -2.77 13.17
C GLN A 278 12.48 -1.35 12.69
N GLN A 279 12.12 -0.99 11.46
CA GLN A 279 12.39 0.36 10.94
C GLN A 279 11.70 1.45 11.77
N TYR A 280 10.43 1.28 12.15
CA TYR A 280 9.75 2.26 13.02
C TYR A 280 10.42 2.39 14.38
N ARG A 281 10.84 1.29 15.01
CA ARG A 281 11.59 1.34 16.28
C ARG A 281 12.90 2.12 16.14
N ASP A 282 13.63 1.88 15.07
CA ASP A 282 14.90 2.55 14.82
C ASP A 282 14.70 4.05 14.55
N ILE A 283 13.66 4.44 13.83
CA ILE A 283 13.30 5.85 13.62
C ILE A 283 12.94 6.52 14.97
N ILE A 284 12.11 5.89 15.79
CA ILE A 284 11.73 6.43 17.10
C ILE A 284 12.94 6.57 18.03
N ARG A 285 13.85 5.60 18.03
CA ARG A 285 15.11 5.69 18.79
C ARG A 285 15.94 6.88 18.34
N ARG A 286 16.15 7.05 17.04
CA ARG A 286 16.86 8.20 16.48
C ARG A 286 16.22 9.54 16.82
N ILE A 287 14.88 9.61 16.87
CA ILE A 287 14.18 10.83 17.29
C ILE A 287 14.44 11.14 18.76
N LYS A 288 14.47 10.11 19.62
CA LYS A 288 14.72 10.29 21.08
C LYS A 288 16.16 10.69 21.39
N ASP A 289 17.09 10.41 20.48
CA ASP A 289 18.52 10.74 20.63
C ASP A 289 18.87 12.15 20.11
N LEU A 290 17.90 12.86 19.45
CA LEU A 290 18.03 14.25 19.00
C LEU A 290 17.69 15.26 20.09
#